data_dfae510ce6e2caadb60dc7a3b114786d
#
_entry.id   dfae510ce6e2caadb60dc7a3b114786d
#
_cell.length_a   1.000
_cell.length_b   1.000
_cell.length_c   1.000
_cell.angle_alpha   90.00
_cell.angle_beta   90.00
_cell.angle_gamma   90.00
#
_symmetry.space_group_name_H-M   'P 1'
#
loop_
_entity.id
_entity.type
_entity.pdbx_description
1 polymer ?
#
loop_
_entity_poly.entity_id
_entity_poly.type
_entity_poly.pdbx_seq_one_letter_code
_entity_poly.pdbx_strand_id
1 'polypeptide(L)'
;MMKIMKKDGSHELFNEEKIIKAVKKSAERVMVQLTENQLALICKNVKDLCTTYRIENETDYVPVSEVHKMVEKSLSKVDQDVAESYRSYRNYKTDFVQMLDGVYKKAQSIMYLGDKENSNSDSSLVSTKRSLIAGELSKELYQKFFLTPAERLAIKEGFIYIHDMRDRLYTLNCCLADVGAVMKDGFEMGNIWYNEPKTLDTACDVLGDVIMSMASQEYGGFTVPHVDTILAYYVEKSYNKYVKEIYNDLLTYGIDVLDIDESLVKNRAMTKVRRELEQGIQGLEIKLNTVASSRGDYIFVTFSFGNDTNPFAQLVSETILKVRKGGQGKKGL
;
A
#
# COMPACT_ATOMS: atom_id res chain seq x y z
N MET A 1 15.71 44.77 30.11
CA MET A 1 15.87 44.13 28.79
C MET A 1 14.60 43.33 28.49
N MET A 2 14.13 43.30 27.23
CA MET A 2 12.91 42.61 26.86
C MET A 2 13.15 41.09 26.78
N LYS A 3 12.28 40.29 27.44
CA LYS A 3 12.36 38.83 27.49
C LYS A 3 11.31 38.23 26.57
N ILE A 4 11.64 37.10 25.95
CA ILE A 4 10.72 36.29 25.15
C ILE A 4 10.49 34.97 25.87
N MET A 5 9.24 34.61 26.10
CA MET A 5 8.87 33.33 26.67
C MET A 5 8.71 32.30 25.55
N LYS A 6 9.48 31.22 25.59
CA LYS A 6 9.40 30.10 24.65
C LYS A 6 8.20 29.20 24.92
N LYS A 7 7.95 28.25 24.00
CA LYS A 7 6.86 27.26 24.13
C LYS A 7 7.02 26.34 25.35
N ASP A 8 8.24 26.10 25.79
CA ASP A 8 8.57 25.28 26.97
C ASP A 8 8.54 26.06 28.29
N GLY A 9 8.13 27.33 28.27
CA GLY A 9 8.09 28.22 29.41
C GLY A 9 9.41 28.90 29.76
N SER A 10 10.54 28.53 29.12
CA SER A 10 11.83 29.18 29.35
C SER A 10 11.86 30.60 28.76
N HIS A 11 12.70 31.47 29.35
CA HIS A 11 12.86 32.82 28.91
C HIS A 11 14.21 33.06 28.25
N GLU A 12 14.19 33.81 27.15
CA GLU A 12 15.43 34.30 26.52
C GLU A 12 15.33 35.82 26.24
N LEU A 13 16.45 36.46 26.02
CA LEU A 13 16.47 37.85 25.62
C LEU A 13 16.00 38.01 24.17
N PHE A 14 15.31 39.10 23.87
CA PHE A 14 14.93 39.46 22.51
C PHE A 14 16.18 39.56 21.64
N ASN A 15 16.20 38.84 20.51
CA ASN A 15 17.32 38.77 19.59
C ASN A 15 16.87 39.06 18.18
N GLU A 16 17.30 40.19 17.63
CA GLU A 16 16.96 40.65 16.28
C GLU A 16 17.54 39.74 15.19
N GLU A 17 18.72 39.15 15.40
CA GLU A 17 19.35 38.24 14.44
C GLU A 17 18.51 36.99 14.15
N LYS A 18 17.81 36.47 15.18
CA LYS A 18 16.89 35.34 15.00
C LYS A 18 15.72 35.70 14.08
N ILE A 19 15.20 36.93 14.20
CA ILE A 19 14.14 37.43 13.33
C ILE A 19 14.64 37.60 11.92
N ILE A 20 15.78 38.28 11.72
CA ILE A 20 16.42 38.48 10.43
C ILE A 20 16.66 37.14 9.72
N LYS A 21 17.22 36.15 10.43
CA LYS A 21 17.48 34.84 9.88
C LYS A 21 16.19 34.11 9.43
N ALA A 22 15.14 34.22 10.21
CA ALA A 22 13.85 33.60 9.88
C ALA A 22 13.18 34.29 8.67
N VAL A 23 13.26 35.61 8.63
CA VAL A 23 12.72 36.45 7.53
C VAL A 23 13.48 36.20 6.23
N LYS A 24 14.84 36.21 6.24
CA LYS A 24 15.68 35.90 5.06
C LYS A 24 15.33 34.52 4.49
N LYS A 25 15.22 33.50 5.33
CA LYS A 25 14.82 32.14 4.88
C LYS A 25 13.43 32.09 4.27
N SER A 26 12.51 32.93 4.72
CA SER A 26 11.15 32.98 4.15
C SER A 26 11.15 33.72 2.81
N ALA A 27 11.97 34.77 2.65
CA ALA A 27 12.17 35.48 1.41
C ALA A 27 12.86 34.62 0.34
N GLU A 28 13.89 33.83 0.72
CA GLU A 28 14.56 32.87 -0.17
C GLU A 28 13.59 31.85 -0.78
N ARG A 29 12.60 31.35 0.00
CA ARG A 29 11.62 30.36 -0.48
C ARG A 29 10.71 30.88 -1.59
N VAL A 30 10.48 32.19 -1.61
CA VAL A 30 9.64 32.87 -2.64
C VAL A 30 10.51 33.67 -3.61
N MET A 31 11.84 33.44 -3.60
CA MET A 31 12.82 34.10 -4.49
C MET A 31 12.79 35.63 -4.41
N VAL A 32 12.46 36.19 -3.25
CA VAL A 32 12.48 37.62 -2.97
C VAL A 32 13.77 38.00 -2.24
N GLN A 33 14.42 39.08 -2.64
CA GLN A 33 15.55 39.67 -1.94
C GLN A 33 15.11 40.90 -1.17
N LEU A 34 15.17 40.86 0.16
CA LEU A 34 14.91 41.99 1.02
C LEU A 34 16.19 42.81 1.22
N THR A 35 16.09 44.12 1.11
CA THR A 35 17.18 45.05 1.37
C THR A 35 17.46 45.14 2.88
N GLU A 36 18.68 45.57 3.26
CA GLU A 36 19.04 45.76 4.66
C GLU A 36 18.13 46.81 5.35
N ASN A 37 17.68 47.82 4.64
CA ASN A 37 16.72 48.81 5.14
C ASN A 37 15.36 48.19 5.46
N GLN A 38 14.86 47.28 4.60
CA GLN A 38 13.61 46.54 4.86
C GLN A 38 13.73 45.61 6.07
N LEU A 39 14.85 44.89 6.20
CA LEU A 39 15.10 44.05 7.36
C LEU A 39 15.17 44.87 8.65
N ALA A 40 15.88 45.99 8.66
CA ALA A 40 15.96 46.89 9.80
C ALA A 40 14.57 47.47 10.19
N LEU A 41 13.75 47.85 9.18
CA LEU A 41 12.40 48.30 9.40
C LEU A 41 11.51 47.22 10.03
N ILE A 42 11.59 45.97 9.56
CA ILE A 42 10.84 44.86 10.11
C ILE A 42 11.25 44.62 11.60
N CYS A 43 12.55 44.58 11.90
CA CYS A 43 13.03 44.41 13.27
C CYS A 43 12.57 45.54 14.19
N LYS A 44 12.66 46.80 13.73
CA LYS A 44 12.17 47.95 14.47
C LYS A 44 10.66 47.82 14.78
N ASN A 45 9.85 47.55 13.78
CA ASN A 45 8.40 47.39 13.93
C ASN A 45 8.05 46.28 14.93
N VAL A 46 8.74 45.12 14.83
CA VAL A 46 8.55 44.00 15.77
C VAL A 46 8.90 44.39 17.19
N LYS A 47 10.01 45.11 17.40
CA LYS A 47 10.45 45.61 18.68
C LYS A 47 9.49 46.57 19.32
N ASP A 48 8.96 47.49 18.50
CA ASP A 48 7.95 48.45 18.94
C ASP A 48 6.63 47.77 19.33
N LEU A 49 6.17 46.79 18.54
CA LEU A 49 4.98 45.99 18.86
C LEU A 49 5.18 45.14 20.13
N CYS A 50 6.35 44.55 20.31
CA CYS A 50 6.67 43.84 21.54
C CYS A 50 6.67 44.75 22.77
N THR A 51 7.13 45.99 22.61
CA THR A 51 7.13 46.97 23.70
C THR A 51 5.69 47.39 24.06
N THR A 52 4.86 47.65 23.05
CA THR A 52 3.43 47.93 23.24
C THR A 52 2.72 46.77 23.96
N TYR A 53 2.93 45.55 23.48
CA TYR A 53 2.34 44.36 24.10
C TYR A 53 2.67 44.23 25.60
N ARG A 54 3.91 44.51 25.97
CA ARG A 54 4.35 44.42 27.37
C ARG A 54 3.67 45.48 28.26
N ILE A 55 3.47 46.68 27.70
CA ILE A 55 2.79 47.78 28.44
C ILE A 55 1.30 47.44 28.59
N GLU A 56 0.65 47.00 27.53
CA GLU A 56 -0.79 46.68 27.53
C GLU A 56 -1.14 45.48 28.42
N ASN A 57 -0.22 44.50 28.56
CA ASN A 57 -0.46 43.29 29.34
C ASN A 57 0.25 43.30 30.70
N GLU A 58 0.89 44.40 31.08
CA GLU A 58 1.62 44.57 32.34
C GLU A 58 2.61 43.42 32.62
N THR A 59 3.38 42.97 31.59
CA THR A 59 4.30 41.86 31.68
C THR A 59 5.72 42.26 31.33
N ASP A 60 6.70 41.52 31.87
CA ASP A 60 8.12 41.72 31.55
C ASP A 60 8.55 40.86 30.30
N TYR A 61 7.71 40.05 29.73
CA TYR A 61 8.01 39.16 28.63
C TYR A 61 6.93 39.20 27.56
N VAL A 62 7.29 38.71 26.33
CA VAL A 62 6.36 38.49 25.22
C VAL A 62 6.38 37.01 24.86
N PRO A 63 5.22 36.32 24.76
CA PRO A 63 5.18 34.96 24.26
C PRO A 63 5.70 34.86 22.83
N VAL A 64 6.48 33.84 22.52
CA VAL A 64 7.03 33.64 21.16
C VAL A 64 5.94 33.52 20.08
N SER A 65 4.76 33.05 20.46
CA SER A 65 3.58 33.02 19.57
C SER A 65 3.14 34.41 19.14
N GLU A 66 3.16 35.39 20.04
CA GLU A 66 2.85 36.78 19.73
C GLU A 66 3.95 37.45 18.90
N VAL A 67 5.22 37.17 19.23
CA VAL A 67 6.34 37.65 18.38
C VAL A 67 6.17 37.18 16.95
N HIS A 68 5.77 35.94 16.69
CA HIS A 68 5.52 35.44 15.35
C HIS A 68 4.41 36.21 14.63
N LYS A 69 3.30 36.55 15.31
CA LYS A 69 2.23 37.36 14.74
C LYS A 69 2.73 38.79 14.41
N MET A 70 3.56 39.37 15.26
CA MET A 70 4.17 40.68 15.03
C MET A 70 5.12 40.69 13.84
N VAL A 71 5.95 39.65 13.69
CA VAL A 71 6.80 39.48 12.51
C VAL A 71 5.95 39.38 11.25
N GLU A 72 4.94 38.53 11.23
CA GLU A 72 4.01 38.38 10.11
C GLU A 72 3.32 39.70 9.73
N LYS A 73 2.79 40.42 10.72
CA LYS A 73 2.17 41.75 10.54
C LYS A 73 3.18 42.77 9.99
N SER A 74 4.42 42.71 10.41
CA SER A 74 5.47 43.62 9.93
C SER A 74 5.92 43.25 8.50
N LEU A 75 6.00 41.97 8.17
CA LEU A 75 6.28 41.46 6.84
C LEU A 75 5.20 41.85 5.82
N SER A 76 3.92 41.68 6.17
CA SER A 76 2.81 42.01 5.26
C SER A 76 2.76 43.48 4.84
N LYS A 77 3.43 44.36 5.57
CA LYS A 77 3.58 45.76 5.20
C LYS A 77 4.76 46.02 4.25
N VAL A 78 5.69 45.10 4.16
CA VAL A 78 6.92 45.18 3.35
C VAL A 78 6.80 44.36 2.08
N ASP A 79 6.37 43.10 2.23
CA ASP A 79 6.19 42.15 1.15
C ASP A 79 5.18 41.08 1.56
N GLN A 80 4.11 40.93 0.78
CA GLN A 80 3.01 40.03 1.07
C GLN A 80 3.41 38.56 0.85
N ASP A 81 4.21 38.26 -0.18
CA ASP A 81 4.61 36.91 -0.54
C ASP A 81 5.54 36.32 0.52
N VAL A 82 6.46 37.16 1.04
CA VAL A 82 7.34 36.80 2.15
C VAL A 82 6.57 36.58 3.44
N ALA A 83 5.53 37.37 3.70
CA ALA A 83 4.66 37.21 4.86
C ALA A 83 3.89 35.87 4.80
N GLU A 84 3.35 35.52 3.64
CA GLU A 84 2.67 34.25 3.42
C GLU A 84 3.61 33.05 3.52
N SER A 85 4.83 33.16 2.97
CA SER A 85 5.87 32.15 3.12
C SER A 85 6.25 31.92 4.60
N TYR A 86 6.38 33.02 5.37
CA TYR A 86 6.67 32.96 6.80
C TYR A 86 5.55 32.29 7.59
N ARG A 87 4.29 32.65 7.32
CA ARG A 87 3.09 32.04 7.91
C ARG A 87 2.98 30.55 7.59
N SER A 88 3.15 30.20 6.33
CA SER A 88 3.05 28.83 5.83
C SER A 88 4.08 27.92 6.49
N TYR A 89 5.33 28.38 6.60
CA TYR A 89 6.38 27.59 7.28
C TYR A 89 6.13 27.41 8.77
N ARG A 90 5.65 28.43 9.45
CA ARG A 90 5.30 28.34 10.87
C ARG A 90 4.14 27.35 11.10
N ASN A 91 3.11 27.43 10.29
CA ASN A 91 1.96 26.53 10.36
C ASN A 91 2.39 25.10 10.02
N TYR A 92 3.16 24.91 8.96
CA TYR A 92 3.74 23.61 8.59
C TYR A 92 4.48 22.95 9.76
N LYS A 93 5.34 23.68 10.46
CA LYS A 93 6.07 23.12 11.63
C LYS A 93 5.13 22.73 12.76
N THR A 94 4.10 23.52 13.02
CA THR A 94 3.10 23.22 14.06
C THR A 94 2.25 22.03 13.66
N ASP A 95 1.75 22.02 12.42
CA ASP A 95 0.96 20.93 11.85
C ASP A 95 1.75 19.63 11.78
N PHE A 96 3.05 19.71 11.46
CA PHE A 96 3.94 18.55 11.43
C PHE A 96 4.13 17.91 12.81
N VAL A 97 4.33 18.73 13.86
CA VAL A 97 4.44 18.21 15.23
C VAL A 97 3.14 17.57 15.70
N GLN A 98 1.99 18.19 15.39
CA GLN A 98 0.68 17.61 15.72
C GLN A 98 0.42 16.30 14.96
N MET A 99 0.79 16.25 13.68
CA MET A 99 0.73 15.03 12.88
C MET A 99 1.55 13.90 13.50
N LEU A 100 2.81 14.18 13.87
CA LEU A 100 3.67 13.18 14.49
C LEU A 100 3.15 12.69 15.84
N ASP A 101 2.58 13.57 16.65
CA ASP A 101 1.96 13.19 17.93
C ASP A 101 0.74 12.29 17.71
N GLY A 102 -0.07 12.58 16.68
CA GLY A 102 -1.19 11.74 16.26
C GLY A 102 -0.74 10.35 15.80
N VAL A 103 0.27 10.29 14.93
CA VAL A 103 0.87 9.04 14.45
C VAL A 103 1.46 8.25 15.62
N TYR A 104 2.17 8.90 16.54
CA TYR A 104 2.75 8.24 17.71
C TYR A 104 1.68 7.59 18.60
N LYS A 105 0.62 8.30 18.93
CA LYS A 105 -0.49 7.77 19.75
C LYS A 105 -1.18 6.58 19.08
N LYS A 106 -1.41 6.66 17.77
CA LYS A 106 -2.01 5.57 17.00
C LYS A 106 -1.06 4.37 16.92
N ALA A 107 0.23 4.61 16.68
CA ALA A 107 1.25 3.56 16.68
C ALA A 107 1.33 2.81 18.02
N GLN A 108 1.26 3.52 19.15
CA GLN A 108 1.19 2.89 20.46
C GLN A 108 -0.05 1.99 20.58
N SER A 109 -1.22 2.46 20.15
CA SER A 109 -2.45 1.67 20.17
C SER A 109 -2.29 0.38 19.35
N ILE A 110 -1.75 0.47 18.12
CA ILE A 110 -1.53 -0.68 17.23
C ILE A 110 -0.55 -1.67 17.88
N MET A 111 0.53 -1.19 18.49
CA MET A 111 1.53 -2.06 19.12
C MET A 111 0.97 -2.87 20.28
N TYR A 112 0.14 -2.26 21.13
CA TYR A 112 -0.35 -2.89 22.36
C TYR A 112 -1.72 -3.55 22.22
N LEU A 113 -2.63 -2.98 21.44
CA LEU A 113 -4.01 -3.45 21.34
C LEU A 113 -4.29 -4.19 20.02
N GLY A 114 -3.47 -3.96 19.00
CA GLY A 114 -3.74 -4.37 17.62
C GLY A 114 -4.83 -3.51 16.96
N ASP A 115 -5.13 -3.82 15.70
CA ASP A 115 -6.24 -3.23 14.96
C ASP A 115 -7.36 -4.26 14.84
N LYS A 116 -8.48 -4.01 15.48
CA LYS A 116 -9.68 -4.89 15.47
C LYS A 116 -10.70 -4.47 14.41
N GLU A 117 -10.49 -3.35 13.73
CA GLU A 117 -11.43 -2.82 12.76
C GLU A 117 -11.27 -3.46 11.38
N ASN A 118 -10.09 -4.06 11.10
CA ASN A 118 -9.82 -4.71 9.82
C ASN A 118 -9.87 -6.23 9.97
N SER A 119 -10.94 -6.86 9.47
CA SER A 119 -11.15 -8.31 9.50
C SER A 119 -10.23 -9.09 8.54
N ASN A 120 -9.59 -8.40 7.57
CA ASN A 120 -8.74 -9.03 6.56
C ASN A 120 -7.27 -9.13 6.99
N SER A 121 -6.90 -8.61 8.15
CA SER A 121 -5.54 -8.66 8.66
C SER A 121 -5.49 -9.20 10.09
N ASP A 122 -4.49 -10.03 10.36
CA ASP A 122 -4.20 -10.53 11.70
C ASP A 122 -3.25 -9.59 12.42
N SER A 123 -3.79 -8.72 13.27
CA SER A 123 -3.01 -7.74 14.04
C SER A 123 -2.08 -8.35 15.10
N SER A 124 -2.13 -9.67 15.31
CA SER A 124 -1.15 -10.37 16.15
C SER A 124 0.21 -10.52 15.48
N LEU A 125 0.24 -10.53 14.14
CA LEU A 125 1.46 -10.66 13.35
C LEU A 125 2.31 -9.38 13.37
N VAL A 126 3.63 -9.54 13.47
CA VAL A 126 4.59 -8.43 13.45
C VAL A 126 4.55 -7.67 12.13
N SER A 127 4.44 -8.38 11.01
CA SER A 127 4.32 -7.79 9.67
C SER A 127 3.08 -6.90 9.55
N THR A 128 1.93 -7.35 10.05
CA THR A 128 0.69 -6.58 10.07
C THR A 128 0.82 -5.32 10.92
N LYS A 129 1.36 -5.43 12.15
CA LYS A 129 1.59 -4.25 13.01
C LYS A 129 2.48 -3.21 12.34
N ARG A 130 3.56 -3.66 11.68
CA ARG A 130 4.46 -2.78 10.93
C ARG A 130 3.74 -2.06 9.79
N SER A 131 2.94 -2.78 9.00
CA SER A 131 2.15 -2.21 7.91
C SER A 131 1.10 -1.20 8.40
N LEU A 132 0.41 -1.51 9.49
CA LEU A 132 -0.57 -0.61 10.09
C LEU A 132 0.06 0.70 10.57
N ILE A 133 1.23 0.64 11.23
CA ILE A 133 1.96 1.83 11.67
C ILE A 133 2.42 2.67 10.47
N ALA A 134 2.99 2.03 9.44
CA ALA A 134 3.38 2.70 8.21
C ALA A 134 2.17 3.33 7.49
N GLY A 135 1.03 2.64 7.50
CA GLY A 135 -0.23 3.12 6.93
C GLY A 135 -0.76 4.39 7.60
N GLU A 136 -0.66 4.52 8.92
CA GLU A 136 -1.05 5.76 9.61
C GLU A 136 -0.18 6.96 9.19
N LEU A 137 1.13 6.76 9.02
CA LEU A 137 2.00 7.81 8.49
C LEU A 137 1.65 8.16 7.04
N SER A 138 1.44 7.14 6.20
CA SER A 138 1.06 7.32 4.79
C SER A 138 -0.26 8.07 4.63
N LYS A 139 -1.24 7.77 5.46
CA LYS A 139 -2.53 8.48 5.51
C LYS A 139 -2.37 9.98 5.78
N GLU A 140 -1.57 10.33 6.79
CA GLU A 140 -1.29 11.73 7.13
C GLU A 140 -0.55 12.47 6.00
N LEU A 141 0.43 11.80 5.37
CA LEU A 141 1.15 12.34 4.22
C LEU A 141 0.22 12.52 3.01
N TYR A 142 -0.65 11.55 2.72
CA TYR A 142 -1.62 11.66 1.65
C TYR A 142 -2.55 12.88 1.84
N GLN A 143 -3.10 13.05 3.04
CA GLN A 143 -3.93 14.21 3.36
C GLN A 143 -3.18 15.53 3.16
N LYS A 144 -1.90 15.56 3.51
CA LYS A 144 -1.08 16.77 3.41
C LYS A 144 -0.71 17.13 1.98
N PHE A 145 -0.35 16.13 1.14
CA PHE A 145 0.15 16.36 -0.20
C PHE A 145 -0.95 16.47 -1.27
N PHE A 146 -2.05 15.75 -1.09
CA PHE A 146 -3.05 15.60 -2.15
C PHE A 146 -4.41 16.26 -1.84
N LEU A 147 -4.69 16.60 -0.57
CA LEU A 147 -5.96 17.18 -0.19
C LEU A 147 -5.84 18.65 0.14
N THR A 148 -6.76 19.43 -0.39
CA THR A 148 -6.93 20.85 -0.04
C THR A 148 -7.39 21.02 1.42
N PRO A 149 -7.23 22.21 2.02
CA PRO A 149 -7.78 22.47 3.35
C PRO A 149 -9.30 22.26 3.46
N ALA A 150 -10.05 22.58 2.40
CA ALA A 150 -11.50 22.39 2.37
C ALA A 150 -11.88 20.91 2.36
N GLU A 151 -11.20 20.07 1.56
CA GLU A 151 -11.42 18.62 1.54
C GLU A 151 -11.07 17.97 2.87
N ARG A 152 -9.96 18.36 3.50
CA ARG A 152 -9.62 17.89 4.84
C ARG A 152 -10.66 18.24 5.88
N LEU A 153 -11.22 19.46 5.80
CA LEU A 153 -12.30 19.88 6.69
C LEU A 153 -13.55 19.03 6.44
N ALA A 154 -13.94 18.85 5.17
CA ALA A 154 -15.09 18.03 4.79
C ALA A 154 -14.98 16.57 5.26
N ILE A 155 -13.77 15.99 5.20
CA ILE A 155 -13.50 14.64 5.76
C ILE A 155 -13.66 14.66 7.29
N LYS A 156 -13.07 15.64 7.96
CA LYS A 156 -13.14 15.78 9.43
C LYS A 156 -14.58 15.93 9.93
N GLU A 157 -15.40 16.66 9.20
CA GLU A 157 -16.80 16.88 9.51
C GLU A 157 -17.74 15.76 9.02
N GLY A 158 -17.20 14.76 8.29
CA GLY A 158 -17.95 13.60 7.84
C GLY A 158 -18.78 13.81 6.57
N PHE A 159 -18.57 14.89 5.83
CA PHE A 159 -19.25 15.13 4.55
C PHE A 159 -18.74 14.25 3.42
N ILE A 160 -17.45 13.88 3.45
CA ILE A 160 -16.83 12.97 2.48
C ILE A 160 -15.99 11.93 3.20
N TYR A 161 -15.90 10.74 2.59
CA TYR A 161 -15.05 9.65 3.04
C TYR A 161 -14.16 9.18 1.88
N ILE A 162 -12.85 9.07 2.11
CA ILE A 162 -11.90 8.52 1.15
C ILE A 162 -11.49 7.15 1.63
N HIS A 163 -11.91 6.12 0.87
CA HIS A 163 -11.59 4.73 1.16
C HIS A 163 -10.08 4.44 1.01
N ASP A 164 -9.53 3.61 1.87
CA ASP A 164 -8.13 3.14 1.85
C ASP A 164 -7.07 4.25 1.78
N MET A 165 -7.32 5.38 2.44
CA MET A 165 -6.45 6.56 2.39
C MET A 165 -5.01 6.25 2.82
N ARG A 166 -4.79 5.27 3.70
CA ARG A 166 -3.47 4.84 4.18
C ARG A 166 -2.58 4.26 3.09
N ASP A 167 -3.19 3.69 2.06
CA ASP A 167 -2.49 2.96 1.01
C ASP A 167 -2.38 3.75 -0.32
N ARG A 168 -3.13 4.85 -0.45
CA ARG A 168 -3.24 5.63 -1.69
C ARG A 168 -2.00 6.44 -2.08
N LEU A 169 -1.02 6.57 -1.19
CA LEU A 169 0.11 7.47 -1.44
C LEU A 169 0.97 7.01 -2.63
N TYR A 170 1.19 5.71 -2.78
CA TYR A 170 2.06 5.13 -3.81
C TYR A 170 1.69 3.70 -4.23
N THR A 171 0.58 3.15 -3.78
CA THR A 171 0.15 1.78 -4.09
C THR A 171 -0.97 1.80 -5.12
N LEU A 172 -0.97 0.83 -6.03
CA LEU A 172 -2.09 0.61 -6.95
C LEU A 172 -3.31 0.09 -6.18
N ASN A 173 -4.50 0.42 -6.67
CA ASN A 173 -5.73 -0.04 -6.02
C ASN A 173 -6.02 -1.51 -6.36
N CYS A 174 -6.57 -1.75 -7.54
CA CYS A 174 -6.96 -3.07 -8.01
C CYS A 174 -6.47 -3.28 -9.43
N CYS A 175 -6.23 -4.53 -9.81
CA CYS A 175 -5.96 -4.83 -11.21
C CYS A 175 -6.68 -6.08 -11.73
N LEU A 176 -6.83 -6.13 -13.05
CA LEU A 176 -7.16 -7.30 -13.83
C LEU A 176 -5.87 -7.74 -14.52
N ALA A 177 -5.39 -8.95 -14.26
CA ALA A 177 -4.13 -9.42 -14.81
C ALA A 177 -4.33 -10.53 -15.85
N ASP A 178 -3.81 -10.33 -17.03
CA ASP A 178 -3.67 -11.39 -18.02
C ASP A 178 -2.49 -12.31 -17.67
N VAL A 179 -2.72 -13.15 -16.66
CA VAL A 179 -1.70 -14.09 -16.17
C VAL A 179 -1.39 -15.15 -17.22
N GLY A 180 -2.35 -15.47 -18.10
CA GLY A 180 -2.15 -16.40 -19.21
C GLY A 180 -1.06 -15.92 -20.16
N ALA A 181 -1.10 -14.65 -20.57
CA ALA A 181 -0.06 -14.05 -21.38
C ALA A 181 1.30 -14.01 -20.67
N VAL A 182 1.31 -13.70 -19.37
CA VAL A 182 2.55 -13.68 -18.56
C VAL A 182 3.21 -15.06 -18.51
N MET A 183 2.43 -16.12 -18.31
CA MET A 183 2.97 -17.47 -18.11
C MET A 183 3.42 -18.16 -19.42
N LYS A 184 2.85 -17.78 -20.57
CA LYS A 184 2.97 -18.52 -21.82
C LYS A 184 4.40 -18.62 -22.36
N ASP A 185 5.14 -17.52 -22.37
CA ASP A 185 6.48 -17.47 -22.95
C ASP A 185 7.60 -17.42 -21.90
N GLY A 186 7.25 -17.53 -20.65
CA GLY A 186 8.13 -17.29 -19.52
C GLY A 186 8.26 -15.79 -19.22
N PHE A 187 8.78 -15.48 -18.03
CA PHE A 187 8.89 -14.11 -17.55
C PHE A 187 9.94 -13.96 -16.43
N GLU A 188 10.39 -12.74 -16.22
CA GLU A 188 11.25 -12.41 -15.08
C GLU A 188 10.42 -11.91 -13.91
N MET A 189 10.66 -12.45 -12.72
CA MET A 189 10.07 -11.98 -11.48
C MET A 189 11.13 -11.96 -10.38
N GLY A 190 11.36 -10.77 -9.84
CA GLY A 190 12.50 -10.53 -8.95
C GLY A 190 13.83 -10.70 -9.72
N ASN A 191 14.65 -11.63 -9.26
CA ASN A 191 15.96 -11.94 -9.88
C ASN A 191 15.98 -13.30 -10.60
N ILE A 192 14.82 -13.87 -10.90
CA ILE A 192 14.69 -15.22 -11.44
C ILE A 192 13.84 -15.20 -12.71
N TRP A 193 14.31 -15.91 -13.73
CA TRP A 193 13.53 -16.22 -14.92
C TRP A 193 12.66 -17.45 -14.69
N TYR A 194 11.36 -17.31 -14.87
CA TYR A 194 10.39 -18.39 -14.88
C TYR A 194 10.15 -18.84 -16.32
N ASN A 195 10.48 -20.10 -16.60
CA ASN A 195 10.13 -20.71 -17.87
C ASN A 195 8.63 -21.02 -17.92
N GLU A 196 8.08 -21.10 -19.13
CA GLU A 196 6.72 -21.58 -19.32
C GLU A 196 6.52 -22.96 -18.65
N PRO A 197 5.49 -23.13 -17.79
CA PRO A 197 5.19 -24.41 -17.17
C PRO A 197 4.94 -25.51 -18.19
N LYS A 198 5.50 -26.70 -17.92
CA LYS A 198 5.32 -27.87 -18.80
C LYS A 198 4.23 -28.81 -18.31
N THR A 199 3.81 -28.70 -17.07
CA THR A 199 2.81 -29.54 -16.40
C THR A 199 1.81 -28.66 -15.64
N LEU A 200 0.68 -29.24 -15.34
CA LEU A 200 -0.41 -28.53 -14.67
C LEU A 200 -0.08 -28.16 -13.20
N ASP A 201 0.58 -29.06 -12.48
CA ASP A 201 1.02 -28.83 -11.09
C ASP A 201 1.97 -27.62 -11.03
N THR A 202 2.98 -27.57 -11.90
CA THR A 202 3.90 -26.45 -12.02
C THR A 202 3.17 -25.17 -12.44
N ALA A 203 2.15 -25.26 -13.32
CA ALA A 203 1.37 -24.10 -13.72
C ALA A 203 0.56 -23.54 -12.54
N CYS A 204 -0.02 -24.38 -11.70
CA CYS A 204 -0.70 -23.94 -10.47
C CYS A 204 0.25 -23.28 -9.48
N ASP A 205 1.47 -23.80 -9.33
CA ASP A 205 2.49 -23.21 -8.44
C ASP A 205 2.94 -21.83 -8.93
N VAL A 206 3.28 -21.73 -10.24
CA VAL A 206 3.69 -20.46 -10.85
C VAL A 206 2.56 -19.43 -10.82
N LEU A 207 1.32 -19.84 -11.09
CA LEU A 207 0.15 -18.98 -10.96
C LEU A 207 0.06 -18.40 -9.52
N GLY A 208 0.24 -19.23 -8.52
CA GLY A 208 0.25 -18.81 -7.13
C GLY A 208 1.36 -17.79 -6.83
N ASP A 209 2.57 -18.02 -7.34
CA ASP A 209 3.71 -17.10 -7.15
C ASP A 209 3.48 -15.75 -7.82
N VAL A 210 2.93 -15.74 -9.03
CA VAL A 210 2.55 -14.51 -9.76
C VAL A 210 1.51 -13.74 -8.97
N ILE A 211 0.44 -14.40 -8.53
CA ILE A 211 -0.63 -13.76 -7.74
C ILE A 211 -0.06 -13.15 -6.47
N MET A 212 0.77 -13.90 -5.73
CA MET A 212 1.39 -13.41 -4.49
C MET A 212 2.29 -12.18 -4.73
N SER A 213 3.09 -12.21 -5.79
CA SER A 213 3.95 -11.10 -6.14
C SER A 213 3.16 -9.85 -6.52
N MET A 214 2.16 -9.99 -7.40
CA MET A 214 1.34 -8.86 -7.86
C MET A 214 0.45 -8.31 -6.76
N ALA A 215 -0.20 -9.17 -5.97
CA ALA A 215 -1.02 -8.74 -4.84
C ALA A 215 -0.23 -7.98 -3.77
N SER A 216 1.09 -8.20 -3.68
CA SER A 216 1.94 -7.43 -2.77
C SER A 216 2.14 -5.96 -3.19
N GLN A 217 1.84 -5.61 -4.45
CA GLN A 217 1.97 -4.27 -5.02
C GLN A 217 0.66 -3.47 -4.98
N GLU A 218 -0.42 -4.09 -4.54
CA GLU A 218 -1.76 -3.52 -4.53
C GLU A 218 -2.33 -3.47 -3.12
N TYR A 219 -3.27 -2.56 -2.88
CA TYR A 219 -3.99 -2.51 -1.61
C TYR A 219 -5.44 -2.99 -1.73
N GLY A 220 -5.96 -3.15 -2.94
CA GLY A 220 -7.28 -3.68 -3.23
C GLY A 220 -7.23 -5.12 -3.73
N GLY A 221 -8.18 -5.49 -4.58
CA GLY A 221 -8.32 -6.84 -5.11
C GLY A 221 -7.56 -7.07 -6.40
N PHE A 222 -6.97 -8.25 -6.50
CA PHE A 222 -6.36 -8.77 -7.70
C PHE A 222 -7.32 -9.74 -8.40
N THR A 223 -7.57 -9.58 -9.69
CA THR A 223 -8.45 -10.48 -10.43
C THR A 223 -7.68 -11.21 -11.53
N VAL A 224 -7.81 -12.53 -11.55
CA VAL A 224 -7.37 -13.40 -12.64
C VAL A 224 -8.61 -13.74 -13.47
N PRO A 225 -8.82 -13.09 -14.62
CA PRO A 225 -9.94 -13.40 -15.50
C PRO A 225 -9.70 -14.73 -16.21
N HIS A 226 -10.77 -15.50 -16.43
CA HIS A 226 -10.77 -16.73 -17.20
C HIS A 226 -9.72 -17.76 -16.77
N VAL A 227 -9.58 -17.96 -15.45
CA VAL A 227 -8.58 -18.89 -14.90
C VAL A 227 -8.75 -20.32 -15.41
N ASP A 228 -9.97 -20.71 -15.72
CA ASP A 228 -10.31 -22.00 -16.33
C ASP A 228 -9.74 -22.16 -17.73
N THR A 229 -9.86 -21.16 -18.57
CA THR A 229 -9.25 -21.13 -19.93
C THR A 229 -7.73 -21.14 -19.85
N ILE A 230 -7.15 -20.38 -18.93
CA ILE A 230 -5.69 -20.33 -18.71
C ILE A 230 -5.17 -21.71 -18.32
N LEU A 231 -5.78 -22.34 -17.32
CA LEU A 231 -5.34 -23.63 -16.83
C LEU A 231 -5.69 -24.78 -17.78
N ALA A 232 -6.74 -24.68 -18.61
CA ALA A 232 -7.11 -25.68 -19.61
C ALA A 232 -5.95 -26.05 -20.55
N TYR A 233 -5.16 -25.06 -20.93
CA TYR A 233 -3.96 -25.27 -21.74
C TYR A 233 -2.93 -26.19 -21.05
N TYR A 234 -2.73 -26.05 -19.77
CA TYR A 234 -1.81 -26.90 -18.99
C TYR A 234 -2.43 -28.25 -18.63
N VAL A 235 -3.76 -28.30 -18.47
CA VAL A 235 -4.51 -29.58 -18.36
C VAL A 235 -4.28 -30.44 -19.61
N GLU A 236 -4.41 -29.84 -20.79
CA GLU A 236 -4.17 -30.52 -22.06
C GLU A 236 -2.72 -31.01 -22.19
N LYS A 237 -1.74 -30.19 -21.82
CA LYS A 237 -0.33 -30.56 -21.79
C LYS A 237 -0.09 -31.79 -20.89
N SER A 238 -0.59 -31.78 -19.66
CA SER A 238 -0.48 -32.91 -18.73
C SER A 238 -1.22 -34.14 -19.25
N TYR A 239 -2.41 -33.97 -19.84
CA TYR A 239 -3.14 -35.07 -20.47
C TYR A 239 -2.32 -35.75 -21.56
N ASN A 240 -1.78 -34.99 -22.50
CA ASN A 240 -0.96 -35.51 -23.59
C ASN A 240 0.33 -36.18 -23.08
N LYS A 241 0.94 -35.65 -22.02
CA LYS A 241 2.08 -36.28 -21.33
C LYS A 241 1.68 -37.64 -20.79
N TYR A 242 0.59 -37.74 -20.04
CA TYR A 242 0.14 -39.02 -19.45
C TYR A 242 -0.27 -40.04 -20.50
N VAL A 243 -0.89 -39.61 -21.60
CA VAL A 243 -1.18 -40.51 -22.72
C VAL A 243 0.12 -41.14 -23.22
N LYS A 244 1.15 -40.32 -23.50
CA LYS A 244 2.46 -40.81 -23.97
C LYS A 244 3.15 -41.73 -22.96
N GLU A 245 3.15 -41.37 -21.69
CA GLU A 245 3.73 -42.20 -20.62
C GLU A 245 3.06 -43.57 -20.55
N ILE A 246 1.72 -43.63 -20.54
CA ILE A 246 0.98 -44.90 -20.48
C ILE A 246 1.28 -45.78 -21.70
N TYR A 247 1.31 -45.19 -22.90
CA TYR A 247 1.68 -45.93 -24.11
C TYR A 247 3.09 -46.52 -24.00
N ASN A 248 4.08 -45.73 -23.58
CA ASN A 248 5.44 -46.17 -23.44
C ASN A 248 5.57 -47.27 -22.37
N ASP A 249 4.83 -47.16 -21.26
CA ASP A 249 4.81 -48.19 -20.22
C ASP A 249 4.27 -49.53 -20.78
N LEU A 250 3.15 -49.48 -21.52
CA LEU A 250 2.55 -50.69 -22.11
C LEU A 250 3.49 -51.35 -23.13
N LEU A 251 4.16 -50.60 -23.97
CA LEU A 251 5.16 -51.11 -24.92
C LEU A 251 6.35 -51.70 -24.19
N THR A 252 6.80 -51.07 -23.09
CA THR A 252 7.92 -51.59 -22.28
C THR A 252 7.58 -52.92 -21.61
N TYR A 253 6.31 -53.15 -21.29
CA TYR A 253 5.82 -54.43 -20.75
C TYR A 253 5.53 -55.46 -21.87
N GLY A 254 5.86 -55.18 -23.14
CA GLY A 254 5.76 -56.10 -24.23
C GLY A 254 4.37 -56.26 -24.83
N ILE A 255 3.50 -55.34 -24.60
CA ILE A 255 2.18 -55.28 -25.25
C ILE A 255 2.33 -54.71 -26.67
N ASP A 256 1.81 -55.41 -27.69
CA ASP A 256 1.83 -54.91 -29.07
C ASP A 256 0.98 -53.65 -29.18
N VAL A 257 1.42 -52.72 -30.02
CA VAL A 257 0.68 -51.46 -30.31
C VAL A 257 -0.75 -51.73 -30.78
N LEU A 258 -0.94 -52.84 -31.56
CA LEU A 258 -2.23 -53.21 -32.09
C LEU A 258 -3.22 -53.73 -31.04
N ASP A 259 -2.69 -54.20 -29.91
CA ASP A 259 -3.48 -54.72 -28.79
C ASP A 259 -3.76 -53.67 -27.69
N ILE A 260 -3.27 -52.45 -27.89
CA ILE A 260 -3.50 -51.35 -26.91
C ILE A 260 -4.92 -50.78 -27.12
N ASP A 261 -5.74 -50.90 -26.08
CA ASP A 261 -7.03 -50.22 -26.01
C ASP A 261 -6.84 -48.71 -25.76
N GLU A 262 -6.99 -47.93 -26.85
CA GLU A 262 -6.89 -46.47 -26.76
C GLU A 262 -7.86 -45.84 -25.75
N SER A 263 -9.06 -46.42 -25.61
CA SER A 263 -10.06 -45.88 -24.68
C SER A 263 -9.59 -46.05 -23.22
N LEU A 264 -8.97 -47.13 -22.92
CA LEU A 264 -8.35 -47.42 -21.62
C LEU A 264 -7.20 -46.43 -21.31
N VAL A 265 -6.32 -46.20 -22.29
CA VAL A 265 -5.21 -45.24 -22.16
C VAL A 265 -5.74 -43.85 -21.89
N LYS A 266 -6.70 -43.35 -22.69
CA LYS A 266 -7.32 -42.02 -22.54
C LYS A 266 -8.02 -41.87 -21.19
N ASN A 267 -8.76 -42.89 -20.73
CA ASN A 267 -9.44 -42.87 -19.45
C ASN A 267 -8.45 -42.88 -18.27
N ARG A 268 -7.36 -43.63 -18.36
CA ARG A 268 -6.29 -43.61 -17.33
C ARG A 268 -5.55 -42.30 -17.29
N ALA A 269 -5.23 -41.72 -18.45
CA ALA A 269 -4.62 -40.38 -18.53
C ALA A 269 -5.54 -39.32 -17.91
N MET A 270 -6.83 -39.35 -18.22
CA MET A 270 -7.81 -38.44 -17.64
C MET A 270 -7.92 -38.60 -16.12
N THR A 271 -7.83 -39.81 -15.59
CA THR A 271 -7.84 -40.06 -14.14
C THR A 271 -6.62 -39.44 -13.45
N LYS A 272 -5.43 -39.57 -14.07
CA LYS A 272 -4.21 -38.92 -13.56
C LYS A 272 -4.33 -37.39 -13.59
N VAL A 273 -4.81 -36.83 -14.69
CA VAL A 273 -5.01 -35.39 -14.84
C VAL A 273 -5.99 -34.83 -13.81
N ARG A 274 -7.14 -35.50 -13.60
CA ARG A 274 -8.11 -35.08 -12.58
C ARG A 274 -7.49 -35.00 -11.20
N ARG A 275 -6.64 -35.98 -10.85
CA ARG A 275 -5.94 -35.98 -9.56
C ARG A 275 -4.90 -34.86 -9.48
N GLU A 276 -4.12 -34.66 -10.53
CA GLU A 276 -3.13 -33.57 -10.61
C GLU A 276 -3.81 -32.21 -10.49
N LEU A 277 -4.92 -31.99 -11.21
CA LEU A 277 -5.69 -30.76 -11.14
C LEU A 277 -6.26 -30.51 -9.73
N GLU A 278 -6.86 -31.52 -9.11
CA GLU A 278 -7.40 -31.41 -7.76
C GLU A 278 -6.31 -31.04 -6.74
N GLN A 279 -5.14 -31.66 -6.83
CA GLN A 279 -3.99 -31.34 -5.98
C GLN A 279 -3.41 -29.97 -6.28
N GLY A 280 -3.31 -29.57 -7.55
CA GLY A 280 -2.83 -28.25 -7.96
C GLY A 280 -3.74 -27.14 -7.45
N ILE A 281 -5.06 -27.29 -7.60
CA ILE A 281 -6.04 -26.29 -7.06
C ILE A 281 -6.00 -26.27 -5.53
N GLN A 282 -5.88 -27.43 -4.86
CA GLN A 282 -5.73 -27.46 -3.40
C GLN A 282 -4.46 -26.71 -2.94
N GLY A 283 -3.33 -26.98 -3.62
CA GLY A 283 -2.06 -26.30 -3.33
C GLY A 283 -2.17 -24.77 -3.54
N LEU A 284 -2.80 -24.36 -4.63
CA LEU A 284 -3.05 -22.95 -4.92
C LEU A 284 -3.94 -22.29 -3.84
N GLU A 285 -5.07 -22.91 -3.48
CA GLU A 285 -5.94 -22.41 -2.42
C GLU A 285 -5.22 -22.30 -1.07
N ILE A 286 -4.41 -23.28 -0.69
CA ILE A 286 -3.60 -23.26 0.54
C ILE A 286 -2.62 -22.08 0.47
N LYS A 287 -1.89 -21.93 -0.63
CA LYS A 287 -0.91 -20.86 -0.82
C LYS A 287 -1.56 -19.49 -0.66
N LEU A 288 -2.72 -19.27 -1.28
CA LEU A 288 -3.45 -18.00 -1.23
C LEU A 288 -4.08 -17.68 0.14
N ASN A 289 -4.40 -18.70 0.95
CA ASN A 289 -5.04 -18.54 2.25
C ASN A 289 -4.09 -18.65 3.45
N THR A 290 -2.81 -19.00 3.26
CA THR A 290 -1.91 -19.19 4.40
C THR A 290 -1.15 -17.96 4.75
N VAL A 291 -0.59 -17.21 4.24
CA VAL A 291 0.13 -16.02 4.61
C VAL A 291 0.75 -15.41 3.44
N ALA A 292 0.27 -14.46 3.52
CA ALA A 292 0.74 -13.20 3.96
C ALA A 292 1.97 -12.80 3.17
N SER A 293 1.71 -11.89 2.27
CA SER A 293 2.73 -10.99 1.75
C SER A 293 3.50 -10.37 2.93
N SER A 294 4.65 -9.77 2.69
CA SER A 294 5.39 -8.97 3.70
C SER A 294 4.56 -7.85 4.35
N ARG A 295 3.37 -7.56 3.80
CA ARG A 295 2.38 -6.62 4.36
C ARG A 295 1.61 -7.19 5.56
N GLY A 296 1.55 -8.51 5.69
CA GLY A 296 0.78 -9.16 6.76
C GLY A 296 -0.71 -9.29 6.49
N ASP A 297 -1.17 -8.96 5.29
CA ASP A 297 -2.56 -9.13 4.86
C ASP A 297 -2.71 -10.42 4.06
N TYR A 298 -3.88 -11.05 4.15
CA TYR A 298 -4.25 -12.15 3.27
C TYR A 298 -4.47 -11.61 1.85
N ILE A 299 -4.12 -12.43 0.85
CA ILE A 299 -4.29 -12.05 -0.55
C ILE A 299 -5.77 -11.94 -0.88
N PHE A 300 -6.17 -10.78 -1.40
CA PHE A 300 -7.53 -10.53 -1.86
C PHE A 300 -7.59 -10.79 -3.37
N VAL A 301 -7.83 -12.06 -3.75
CA VAL A 301 -7.86 -12.49 -5.15
C VAL A 301 -9.24 -12.96 -5.58
N THR A 302 -9.62 -12.61 -6.80
CA THR A 302 -10.85 -13.07 -7.46
C THR A 302 -10.49 -13.89 -8.69
N PHE A 303 -11.10 -15.05 -8.85
CA PHE A 303 -11.06 -15.84 -10.08
C PHE A 303 -12.39 -15.72 -10.83
N SER A 304 -12.33 -15.40 -12.13
CA SER A 304 -13.51 -15.57 -13.00
C SER A 304 -13.33 -16.83 -13.84
N PHE A 305 -14.37 -17.63 -13.95
CA PHE A 305 -14.40 -18.89 -14.70
C PHE A 305 -15.83 -19.29 -15.05
N GLY A 306 -16.00 -20.35 -15.87
CA GLY A 306 -17.28 -20.96 -16.17
C GLY A 306 -17.93 -20.54 -17.47
N ASN A 307 -17.28 -19.69 -18.27
CA ASN A 307 -17.81 -19.24 -19.56
C ASN A 307 -17.24 -20.00 -20.77
N ASP A 308 -16.18 -20.81 -20.57
CA ASP A 308 -15.53 -21.54 -21.66
C ASP A 308 -16.22 -22.89 -21.91
N THR A 309 -16.42 -23.23 -23.19
CA THR A 309 -17.01 -24.50 -23.63
C THR A 309 -15.99 -25.61 -23.84
N ASN A 310 -14.69 -25.31 -23.74
CA ASN A 310 -13.62 -26.29 -23.79
C ASN A 310 -13.77 -27.32 -22.67
N PRO A 311 -13.77 -28.64 -22.93
CA PRO A 311 -13.94 -29.67 -21.90
C PRO A 311 -12.90 -29.60 -20.78
N PHE A 312 -11.67 -29.20 -21.08
CA PHE A 312 -10.63 -29.02 -20.06
C PHE A 312 -10.88 -27.80 -19.19
N ALA A 313 -11.40 -26.70 -19.77
CA ALA A 313 -11.79 -25.52 -18.99
C ALA A 313 -12.98 -25.83 -18.08
N GLN A 314 -13.97 -26.55 -18.58
CA GLN A 314 -15.09 -27.02 -17.76
C GLN A 314 -14.61 -27.92 -16.61
N LEU A 315 -13.65 -28.80 -16.87
CA LEU A 315 -13.03 -29.63 -15.84
C LEU A 315 -12.33 -28.78 -14.77
N VAL A 316 -11.63 -27.72 -15.16
CA VAL A 316 -11.00 -26.77 -14.21
C VAL A 316 -12.07 -26.10 -13.34
N SER A 317 -13.12 -25.55 -13.98
CA SER A 317 -14.24 -24.89 -13.28
C SER A 317 -14.92 -25.81 -12.28
N GLU A 318 -15.24 -27.05 -12.68
CA GLU A 318 -15.81 -28.07 -11.80
C GLU A 318 -14.88 -28.39 -10.61
N THR A 319 -13.58 -28.50 -10.88
CA THR A 319 -12.59 -28.84 -9.85
C THR A 319 -12.41 -27.72 -8.85
N ILE A 320 -12.39 -26.45 -9.26
CA ILE A 320 -12.35 -25.30 -8.36
C ILE A 320 -13.55 -25.35 -7.40
N LEU A 321 -14.76 -25.54 -7.94
CA LEU A 321 -15.96 -25.62 -7.12
C LEU A 321 -15.94 -26.83 -6.16
N LYS A 322 -15.46 -27.97 -6.64
CA LYS A 322 -15.36 -29.20 -5.84
C LYS A 322 -14.38 -29.02 -4.68
N VAL A 323 -13.19 -28.49 -4.95
CA VAL A 323 -12.16 -28.25 -3.93
C VAL A 323 -12.67 -27.27 -2.88
N ARG A 324 -13.25 -26.15 -3.29
CA ARG A 324 -13.85 -25.16 -2.36
C ARG A 324 -14.97 -25.73 -1.53
N LYS A 325 -15.88 -26.52 -2.14
CA LYS A 325 -16.94 -27.20 -1.41
C LYS A 325 -16.41 -28.20 -0.38
N GLY A 326 -15.27 -28.87 -0.69
CA GLY A 326 -14.64 -29.83 0.22
C GLY A 326 -13.95 -29.19 1.42
N GLY A 327 -13.61 -27.90 1.32
CA GLY A 327 -12.84 -27.16 2.32
C GLY A 327 -11.37 -27.59 2.38
N GLN A 328 -10.57 -26.80 3.12
CA GLN A 328 -9.10 -26.95 3.17
C GLN A 328 -8.57 -27.27 4.57
N GLY A 329 -9.34 -27.26 5.56
CA GLY A 329 -8.89 -27.43 6.94
C GLY A 329 -9.08 -28.84 7.52
N LYS A 330 -8.57 -29.03 8.73
CA LYS A 330 -8.74 -30.26 9.53
C LYS A 330 -10.22 -30.68 9.71
N LYS A 331 -11.15 -29.72 9.55
CA LYS A 331 -12.60 -29.94 9.64
C LYS A 331 -13.34 -29.61 8.34
N GLY A 332 -12.63 -29.53 7.20
CA GLY A 332 -13.24 -29.16 5.93
C GLY A 332 -13.64 -27.68 5.84
N LEU A 333 -12.93 -26.80 6.52
CA LEU A 333 -13.12 -25.35 6.48
C LEU A 333 -12.30 -24.72 5.34
#